data_c181bf0cc145be0c2d4ca8f7d650fa96
#
_entry.id   c181bf0cc145be0c2d4ca8f7d650fa96
#
_cell.length_a   1.000
_cell.length_b   1.000
_cell.length_c   1.000
_cell.angle_alpha   90.00
_cell.angle_beta   90.00
_cell.angle_gamma   90.00
#
_symmetry.space_group_name_H-M   'P 1'
#
loop_
_entity.id
_entity.type
_entity.pdbx_description
1 polymer ?
#
loop_
_entity_poly.entity_id
_entity_poly.type
_entity_poly.pdbx_seq_one_letter_code
_entity_poly.pdbx_strand_id
1 'polypeptide(L)'
;KTGDLSWFRLQNHTPLPEGRKMKDLPLAYVFPQTGVATLMSDWENFSRNAMLTFRSSPYGSTSHAIANQNAFNTFFDGKPLFYSSGHHISFTDEHSVYCHRSTRAHNSILVNGMGQRIGTEGYGWIPRYYTGKRISYFVGDASNAYGEVISPLWLARGRDSGLEYSPANVWG
;
A
#
# COMPACT_ATOMS: atom_id res chain seq x y z
N LYS A 1 9.42 23.68 -1.37
CA LYS A 1 8.73 24.69 -2.22
C LYS A 1 7.25 24.48 -1.99
N THR A 2 6.59 25.39 -1.29
CA THR A 2 5.14 25.43 -1.21
C THR A 2 4.62 25.73 -2.61
N GLY A 3 3.85 24.78 -3.19
CA GLY A 3 3.23 24.99 -4.49
C GLY A 3 2.39 26.28 -4.48
N ASP A 4 2.37 26.97 -5.60
CA ASP A 4 1.56 28.17 -5.74
C ASP A 4 0.07 27.78 -5.75
N LEU A 5 -0.61 28.07 -4.65
CA LEU A 5 -2.06 27.85 -4.49
C LEU A 5 -2.88 29.10 -4.81
N SER A 6 -2.28 30.07 -5.47
CA SER A 6 -2.95 31.35 -5.80
C SER A 6 -4.23 31.13 -6.60
N TRP A 7 -4.21 30.22 -7.57
CA TRP A 7 -5.38 29.86 -8.38
C TRP A 7 -6.52 29.27 -7.52
N PHE A 8 -6.18 28.42 -6.56
CA PHE A 8 -7.17 27.82 -5.66
C PHE A 8 -7.83 28.85 -4.75
N ARG A 9 -7.04 29.78 -4.21
CA ARG A 9 -7.53 30.90 -3.41
C ARG A 9 -8.42 31.83 -4.23
N LEU A 10 -8.02 32.09 -5.47
CA LEU A 10 -8.82 32.93 -6.38
C LEU A 10 -10.19 32.31 -6.69
N GLN A 11 -10.25 30.99 -6.90
CA GLN A 11 -11.51 30.29 -7.19
C GLN A 11 -12.44 30.18 -5.97
N ASN A 12 -11.88 29.98 -4.79
CA ASN A 12 -12.70 29.66 -3.61
C ASN A 12 -13.10 30.88 -2.78
N HIS A 13 -12.46 32.03 -2.93
CA HIS A 13 -12.74 33.30 -2.20
C HIS A 13 -12.87 33.17 -0.67
N THR A 14 -12.58 31.99 -0.13
CA THR A 14 -12.75 31.68 1.28
C THR A 14 -11.39 31.69 1.96
N PRO A 15 -11.22 32.37 3.08
CA PRO A 15 -10.00 32.28 3.88
C PRO A 15 -9.72 30.81 4.22
N LEU A 16 -8.50 30.36 3.97
CA LEU A 16 -8.10 29.01 4.41
C LEU A 16 -8.15 28.97 5.95
N PRO A 17 -8.66 27.89 6.53
CA PRO A 17 -8.61 27.74 7.98
C PRO A 17 -7.16 27.77 8.46
N GLU A 18 -6.96 28.19 9.69
CA GLU A 18 -5.63 28.15 10.31
C GLU A 18 -5.09 26.73 10.30
N GLY A 19 -3.86 26.59 9.81
CA GLY A 19 -3.20 25.29 9.72
C GLY A 19 -2.86 24.72 11.10
N ARG A 20 -3.11 23.42 11.30
CA ARG A 20 -2.64 22.72 12.51
C ARG A 20 -1.14 22.46 12.40
N LYS A 21 -0.46 22.50 13.54
CA LYS A 21 0.96 22.11 13.61
C LYS A 21 1.08 20.60 13.43
N MET A 22 2.10 20.15 12.71
CA MET A 22 2.31 18.70 12.48
C MET A 22 2.45 17.92 13.80
N LYS A 23 3.11 18.50 14.80
CA LYS A 23 3.27 17.89 16.14
C LYS A 23 1.96 17.59 16.87
N ASP A 24 0.87 18.26 16.49
CA ASP A 24 -0.45 18.06 17.09
C ASP A 24 -1.20 16.88 16.43
N LEU A 25 -0.64 16.29 15.37
CA LEU A 25 -1.19 15.12 14.72
C LEU A 25 -0.88 13.84 15.52
N PRO A 26 -1.76 12.84 15.47
CA PRO A 26 -1.49 11.57 16.14
C PRO A 26 -0.28 10.86 15.53
N LEU A 27 0.54 10.23 16.36
CA LEU A 27 1.70 9.43 15.92
C LEU A 27 1.29 8.07 15.33
N ALA A 28 0.07 7.62 15.60
CA ALA A 28 -0.47 6.38 15.08
C ALA A 28 -1.86 6.64 14.50
N TYR A 29 -2.11 6.18 13.31
CA TYR A 29 -3.42 6.31 12.69
C TYR A 29 -3.76 5.08 11.84
N VAL A 30 -5.03 4.68 11.88
CA VAL A 30 -5.56 3.57 11.09
C VAL A 30 -6.75 4.08 10.29
N PHE A 31 -6.74 3.78 9.00
CA PHE A 31 -7.81 4.07 8.04
C PHE A 31 -8.48 2.74 7.66
N PRO A 32 -9.41 2.20 8.48
CA PRO A 32 -9.93 0.85 8.27
C PRO A 32 -10.69 0.70 6.95
N GLN A 33 -11.34 1.75 6.46
CA GLN A 33 -12.09 1.74 5.20
C GLN A 33 -11.17 1.60 3.97
N THR A 34 -9.93 2.06 4.05
CA THR A 34 -8.93 1.93 2.98
C THR A 34 -7.93 0.82 3.26
N GLY A 35 -7.92 0.29 4.49
CA GLY A 35 -7.00 -0.74 4.92
C GLY A 35 -5.55 -0.26 5.01
N VAL A 36 -5.34 0.95 5.50
CA VAL A 36 -3.99 1.53 5.69
C VAL A 36 -3.80 1.87 7.16
N ALA A 37 -2.63 1.56 7.69
CA ALA A 37 -2.20 2.00 9.01
C ALA A 37 -0.82 2.66 8.92
N THR A 38 -0.60 3.67 9.77
CA THR A 38 0.67 4.36 9.90
C THR A 38 1.05 4.50 11.36
N LEU A 39 2.31 4.24 11.67
CA LEU A 39 2.91 4.50 12.97
C LEU A 39 4.18 5.32 12.75
N MET A 40 4.40 6.31 13.59
CA MET A 40 5.66 7.08 13.58
C MET A 40 6.02 7.52 14.99
N SER A 41 7.30 7.79 15.19
CA SER A 41 7.82 8.17 16.50
C SER A 41 7.86 9.69 16.71
N ASP A 42 7.91 10.47 15.64
CA ASP A 42 8.04 11.94 15.71
C ASP A 42 7.56 12.59 14.41
N TRP A 43 6.92 13.75 14.48
CA TRP A 43 6.52 14.57 13.35
C TRP A 43 7.50 15.67 12.98
N GLU A 44 8.35 16.09 13.92
CA GLU A 44 9.21 17.27 13.76
C GLU A 44 10.68 16.90 13.51
N ASN A 45 11.13 15.77 14.04
CA ASN A 45 12.54 15.37 13.95
C ASN A 45 12.73 14.17 13.02
N PHE A 46 12.87 14.44 11.74
CA PHE A 46 13.02 13.38 10.72
C PHE A 46 14.30 12.55 10.87
N SER A 47 15.37 13.12 11.44
CA SER A 47 16.63 12.37 11.66
C SER A 47 16.55 11.34 12.77
N ARG A 48 15.47 11.34 13.56
CA ARG A 48 15.21 10.38 14.63
C ARG A 48 13.86 9.70 14.49
N ASN A 49 13.15 10.01 13.42
CA ASN A 49 11.84 9.44 13.19
C ASN A 49 11.94 8.01 12.66
N ALA A 50 11.33 7.08 13.39
CA ALA A 50 11.00 5.75 12.89
C ALA A 50 9.55 5.77 12.39
N MET A 51 9.33 5.30 11.18
CA MET A 51 7.99 5.21 10.57
C MET A 51 7.73 3.80 10.06
N LEU A 52 6.50 3.35 10.25
CA LEU A 52 5.97 2.13 9.66
C LEU A 52 4.66 2.46 8.95
N THR A 53 4.52 1.99 7.73
CA THR A 53 3.25 1.96 7.01
C THR A 53 2.85 0.52 6.76
N PHE A 54 1.56 0.24 6.80
CA PHE A 54 1.00 -1.10 6.63
C PHE A 54 -0.25 -1.02 5.76
N ARG A 55 -0.45 -2.04 4.92
CA ARG A 55 -1.61 -2.13 4.06
C ARG A 55 -2.29 -3.49 4.18
N SER A 56 -3.60 -3.47 4.44
CA SER A 56 -4.51 -4.62 4.31
C SER A 56 -5.85 -4.08 3.83
N SER A 57 -6.00 -4.00 2.51
CA SER A 57 -7.05 -3.22 1.87
C SER A 57 -8.24 -4.06 1.42
N PRO A 58 -9.49 -3.60 1.64
CA PRO A 58 -10.69 -4.28 1.17
C PRO A 58 -10.91 -4.22 -0.35
N TYR A 59 -10.08 -3.45 -1.07
CA TYR A 59 -10.24 -3.22 -2.51
C TYR A 59 -9.39 -4.17 -3.39
N GLY A 60 -8.71 -5.14 -2.79
CA GLY A 60 -7.89 -6.08 -3.54
C GLY A 60 -6.72 -5.44 -4.25
N SER A 61 -6.38 -5.97 -5.44
CA SER A 61 -5.24 -5.55 -6.26
C SER A 61 -5.65 -5.27 -7.70
N THR A 62 -6.64 -4.39 -7.90
CA THR A 62 -7.09 -3.95 -9.23
C THR A 62 -6.43 -2.63 -9.64
N SER A 63 -6.46 -2.32 -10.94
CA SER A 63 -5.92 -1.08 -11.49
C SER A 63 -4.48 -0.85 -11.03
N HIS A 64 -4.19 0.25 -10.36
CA HIS A 64 -2.85 0.57 -9.84
C HIS A 64 -2.48 -0.17 -8.55
N ALA A 65 -3.44 -0.84 -7.90
CA ALA A 65 -3.15 -1.64 -6.71
C ALA A 65 -2.40 -2.93 -7.05
N ILE A 66 -1.63 -3.41 -6.12
CA ILE A 66 -0.74 -4.57 -6.23
C ILE A 66 -1.10 -5.64 -5.20
N ALA A 67 -0.69 -6.88 -5.42
CA ALA A 67 -0.99 -8.01 -4.55
C ALA A 67 -0.09 -8.00 -3.30
N ASN A 68 -0.33 -7.05 -2.40
CA ASN A 68 0.49 -6.76 -1.23
C ASN A 68 -0.31 -6.58 0.06
N GLN A 69 -1.32 -7.41 0.27
CA GLN A 69 -2.04 -7.41 1.54
C GLN A 69 -1.10 -7.81 2.69
N ASN A 70 -1.27 -7.19 3.85
CA ASN A 70 -0.37 -7.31 5.00
C ASN A 70 1.08 -6.95 4.71
N ALA A 71 1.33 -6.15 3.65
CA ALA A 71 2.66 -5.60 3.41
C ALA A 71 2.94 -4.40 4.31
N PHE A 72 4.19 -4.25 4.68
CA PHE A 72 4.66 -3.11 5.46
C PHE A 72 5.86 -2.44 4.80
N ASN A 73 6.05 -1.17 5.09
CA ASN A 73 7.28 -0.45 4.80
C ASN A 73 7.76 0.23 6.07
N THR A 74 9.06 0.29 6.25
CA THR A 74 9.68 0.99 7.39
C THR A 74 10.72 1.97 6.93
N PHE A 75 10.84 3.05 7.68
CA PHE A 75 11.78 4.13 7.43
C PHE A 75 12.42 4.53 8.75
N PHE A 76 13.67 4.95 8.68
CA PHE A 76 14.39 5.57 9.78
C PHE A 76 15.34 6.63 9.25
N ASP A 77 15.47 7.75 9.94
CA ASP A 77 16.32 8.87 9.52
C ASP A 77 16.04 9.34 8.08
N GLY A 78 14.75 9.37 7.68
CA GLY A 78 14.34 9.70 6.32
C GLY A 78 14.73 8.69 5.25
N LYS A 79 15.32 7.55 5.63
CA LYS A 79 15.78 6.49 4.72
C LYS A 79 14.88 5.26 4.79
N PRO A 80 14.54 4.65 3.65
CA PRO A 80 13.82 3.40 3.64
C PRO A 80 14.71 2.27 4.18
N LEU A 81 14.16 1.42 5.07
CA LEU A 81 14.79 0.19 5.54
C LEU A 81 14.19 -1.03 4.86
N PHE A 82 12.89 -1.21 4.98
CA PHE A 82 12.12 -2.22 4.27
C PHE A 82 11.04 -1.50 3.47
N TYR A 83 11.07 -1.65 2.16
CA TYR A 83 10.09 -1.03 1.28
C TYR A 83 9.86 -1.90 0.04
N SER A 84 8.79 -1.59 -0.68
CA SER A 84 8.42 -2.28 -1.92
C SER A 84 9.51 -2.14 -2.98
N SER A 85 9.66 -3.15 -3.85
CA SER A 85 10.68 -3.15 -4.91
C SER A 85 10.51 -2.06 -5.97
N GLY A 86 9.35 -1.40 -6.01
CA GLY A 86 9.09 -0.31 -6.92
C GLY A 86 7.65 -0.20 -7.36
N HIS A 87 7.45 0.56 -8.41
CA HIS A 87 6.16 0.87 -9.01
C HIS A 87 6.22 0.64 -10.52
N HIS A 88 5.11 0.29 -11.14
CA HIS A 88 5.05 0.01 -12.57
C HIS A 88 5.27 1.28 -13.42
N ILE A 89 5.86 1.09 -14.59
CA ILE A 89 5.96 2.13 -15.63
C ILE A 89 4.73 2.09 -16.53
N SER A 90 4.26 0.89 -16.85
CA SER A 90 3.03 0.67 -17.61
C SER A 90 2.31 -0.60 -17.14
N PHE A 91 1.01 -0.74 -17.46
CA PHE A 91 0.23 -1.92 -17.07
C PHE A 91 0.62 -3.21 -17.83
N THR A 92 1.22 -3.05 -19.00
CA THR A 92 1.55 -4.15 -19.92
C THR A 92 3.05 -4.45 -19.96
N ASP A 93 3.83 -3.74 -19.18
CA ASP A 93 5.25 -4.02 -19.02
C ASP A 93 5.44 -5.35 -18.26
N GLU A 94 6.26 -6.25 -18.79
CA GLU A 94 6.51 -7.56 -18.22
C GLU A 94 7.04 -7.47 -16.78
N HIS A 95 7.95 -6.54 -16.53
CA HIS A 95 8.50 -6.36 -15.18
C HIS A 95 7.42 -5.87 -14.20
N SER A 96 6.50 -5.04 -14.65
CA SER A 96 5.34 -4.66 -13.84
C SER A 96 4.49 -5.88 -13.49
N VAL A 97 4.16 -6.69 -14.49
CA VAL A 97 3.25 -7.84 -14.34
C VAL A 97 3.85 -8.93 -13.46
N TYR A 98 5.09 -9.33 -13.74
CA TYR A 98 5.70 -10.49 -13.08
C TYR A 98 6.48 -10.14 -11.81
N CYS A 99 6.82 -8.88 -11.60
CA CYS A 99 7.55 -8.43 -10.42
C CYS A 99 6.72 -7.47 -9.56
N HIS A 100 6.53 -6.22 -9.99
CA HIS A 100 5.95 -5.18 -9.13
C HIS A 100 4.52 -5.47 -8.65
N ARG A 101 3.73 -6.19 -9.41
CA ARG A 101 2.36 -6.58 -9.02
C ARG A 101 2.32 -7.84 -8.15
N SER A 102 3.40 -8.59 -8.12
CA SER A 102 3.51 -9.85 -7.40
C SER A 102 3.82 -9.62 -5.92
N THR A 103 3.25 -10.43 -5.06
CA THR A 103 3.47 -10.40 -3.60
C THR A 103 4.93 -10.52 -3.22
N ARG A 104 5.73 -11.27 -3.99
CA ARG A 104 7.16 -11.49 -3.73
C ARG A 104 8.01 -10.21 -3.80
N ALA A 105 7.51 -9.18 -4.49
CA ALA A 105 8.19 -7.90 -4.62
C ALA A 105 7.97 -6.97 -3.42
N HIS A 106 7.25 -7.43 -2.40
CA HIS A 106 6.82 -6.63 -1.26
C HIS A 106 7.14 -7.33 0.06
N ASN A 107 7.19 -6.55 1.13
CA ASN A 107 7.38 -7.08 2.48
C ASN A 107 6.07 -7.69 2.99
N SER A 108 5.70 -8.83 2.45
CA SER A 108 4.48 -9.58 2.74
C SER A 108 4.78 -11.08 2.85
N ILE A 109 3.76 -11.87 3.09
CA ILE A 109 3.89 -13.31 3.32
C ILE A 109 3.62 -14.08 2.02
N LEU A 110 4.44 -15.06 1.72
CA LEU A 110 4.17 -16.09 0.73
C LEU A 110 3.73 -17.37 1.46
N VAL A 111 2.70 -18.03 0.97
CA VAL A 111 2.21 -19.30 1.51
C VAL A 111 2.62 -20.41 0.56
N ASN A 112 3.49 -21.32 1.01
CA ASN A 112 4.10 -22.35 0.16
C ASN A 112 4.81 -21.79 -1.09
N GLY A 113 5.44 -20.62 -0.97
CA GLY A 113 6.06 -19.92 -2.08
C GLY A 113 5.09 -19.19 -3.02
N MET A 114 3.80 -19.33 -2.81
CA MET A 114 2.75 -18.68 -3.62
C MET A 114 2.38 -17.30 -3.07
N GLY A 115 2.16 -16.38 -3.99
CA GLY A 115 1.69 -15.02 -3.70
C GLY A 115 0.18 -14.93 -3.55
N GLN A 116 -0.27 -13.71 -3.42
CA GLN A 116 -1.68 -13.36 -3.27
C GLN A 116 -2.34 -13.19 -4.65
N ARG A 117 -3.66 -13.29 -4.67
CA ARG A 117 -4.49 -13.10 -5.86
C ARG A 117 -4.26 -11.71 -6.46
N ILE A 118 -4.19 -11.65 -7.78
CA ILE A 118 -4.22 -10.40 -8.53
C ILE A 118 -5.65 -10.18 -9.01
N GLY A 119 -6.32 -9.20 -8.42
CA GLY A 119 -7.72 -8.89 -8.71
C GLY A 119 -8.46 -8.32 -7.50
N THR A 120 -9.74 -8.05 -7.65
CA THR A 120 -10.62 -7.57 -6.55
C THR A 120 -10.77 -8.62 -5.45
N GLU A 121 -10.68 -9.88 -5.80
CA GLU A 121 -10.86 -11.01 -4.90
C GLU A 121 -9.71 -11.16 -3.89
N GLY A 122 -8.55 -10.57 -4.22
CA GLY A 122 -7.36 -10.58 -3.36
C GLY A 122 -7.37 -9.49 -2.29
N TYR A 123 -8.46 -9.37 -1.54
CA TYR A 123 -8.61 -8.33 -0.53
C TYR A 123 -8.19 -8.78 0.88
N GLY A 124 -7.94 -7.79 1.72
CA GLY A 124 -7.71 -7.95 3.15
C GLY A 124 -8.41 -6.83 3.91
N TRP A 125 -8.27 -6.78 5.22
CA TRP A 125 -8.79 -5.70 6.06
C TRP A 125 -8.02 -5.60 7.36
N ILE A 126 -8.30 -4.53 8.13
CA ILE A 126 -7.75 -4.32 9.47
C ILE A 126 -8.90 -4.49 10.48
N PRO A 127 -9.16 -5.73 10.97
CA PRO A 127 -10.29 -6.02 11.85
C PRO A 127 -10.14 -5.45 13.26
N ARG A 128 -8.91 -5.25 13.70
CA ARG A 128 -8.64 -4.77 15.06
C ARG A 128 -7.47 -3.80 15.06
N TYR A 129 -7.62 -2.74 15.81
CA TYR A 129 -6.55 -1.79 16.07
C TYR A 129 -6.79 -1.01 17.36
N TYR A 130 -5.71 -0.48 17.90
CA TYR A 130 -5.73 0.45 19.00
C TYR A 130 -4.60 1.46 18.82
N THR A 131 -4.90 2.74 19.01
CA THR A 131 -3.93 3.82 18.97
C THR A 131 -3.88 4.52 20.32
N GLY A 132 -2.81 4.35 21.06
CA GLY A 132 -2.63 4.89 22.40
C GLY A 132 -1.30 5.62 22.58
N LYS A 133 -1.16 6.30 23.72
CA LYS A 133 0.05 7.08 24.02
C LYS A 133 1.32 6.23 24.21
N ARG A 134 1.18 5.01 24.70
CA ARG A 134 2.32 4.12 25.01
C ARG A 134 2.42 2.94 24.06
N ILE A 135 1.30 2.45 23.62
CA ILE A 135 1.20 1.29 22.74
C ILE A 135 0.18 1.59 21.67
N SER A 136 0.52 1.29 20.44
CA SER A 136 -0.40 1.22 19.31
C SER A 136 -0.21 -0.12 18.62
N TYR A 137 -1.30 -0.73 18.19
CA TYR A 137 -1.24 -1.96 17.39
C TYR A 137 -2.37 -1.99 16.38
N PHE A 138 -2.19 -2.79 15.37
CA PHE A 138 -3.22 -3.17 14.41
C PHE A 138 -3.00 -4.60 13.96
N VAL A 139 -4.07 -5.25 13.55
CA VAL A 139 -4.07 -6.61 13.02
C VAL A 139 -4.61 -6.54 11.61
N GLY A 140 -3.83 -6.99 10.63
CA GLY A 140 -4.28 -7.17 9.26
C GLY A 140 -4.70 -8.62 9.04
N ASP A 141 -5.84 -8.82 8.42
CA ASP A 141 -6.31 -10.12 7.94
C ASP A 141 -6.27 -10.13 6.41
N ALA A 142 -5.41 -10.97 5.87
CA ALA A 142 -5.26 -11.21 4.44
C ALA A 142 -5.63 -12.64 4.05
N SER A 143 -6.38 -13.37 4.88
CA SER A 143 -6.75 -14.76 4.63
C SER A 143 -7.44 -14.93 3.27
N ASN A 144 -8.25 -13.96 2.88
CA ASN A 144 -8.96 -13.99 1.61
C ASN A 144 -8.08 -13.63 0.40
N ALA A 145 -6.88 -13.09 0.64
CA ALA A 145 -5.98 -12.74 -0.44
C ALA A 145 -5.29 -13.97 -1.08
N TYR A 146 -5.24 -15.09 -0.37
CA TYR A 146 -4.62 -16.32 -0.85
C TYR A 146 -5.63 -17.24 -1.54
N GLY A 147 -5.19 -18.01 -2.53
CA GLY A 147 -6.00 -18.93 -3.34
C GLY A 147 -5.61 -18.87 -4.81
N GLU A 148 -6.56 -18.96 -5.73
CA GLU A 148 -6.28 -18.76 -7.15
C GLU A 148 -5.70 -17.38 -7.40
N VAL A 149 -4.58 -17.33 -8.10
CA VAL A 149 -3.70 -16.17 -8.11
C VAL A 149 -4.18 -15.05 -9.01
N ILE A 150 -4.88 -15.38 -10.09
CA ILE A 150 -5.21 -14.39 -11.12
C ILE A 150 -6.69 -14.46 -11.44
N SER A 151 -7.37 -13.33 -11.33
CA SER A 151 -8.76 -13.23 -11.73
C SER A 151 -8.94 -13.39 -13.25
N PRO A 152 -10.08 -13.90 -13.73
CA PRO A 152 -10.38 -14.03 -15.16
C PRO A 152 -10.22 -12.71 -15.93
N LEU A 153 -10.52 -11.58 -15.29
CA LEU A 153 -10.35 -10.25 -15.89
C LEU A 153 -8.88 -9.96 -16.21
N TRP A 154 -7.96 -10.29 -15.33
CA TRP A 154 -6.53 -10.08 -15.55
C TRP A 154 -5.95 -11.07 -16.55
N LEU A 155 -6.43 -12.32 -16.56
CA LEU A 155 -6.08 -13.29 -17.59
C LEU A 155 -6.49 -12.81 -18.99
N ALA A 156 -7.69 -12.24 -19.12
CA ALA A 156 -8.16 -11.67 -20.38
C ALA A 156 -7.28 -10.49 -20.82
N ARG A 157 -7.02 -9.55 -19.92
CA ARG A 157 -6.15 -8.38 -20.21
C ARG A 157 -4.72 -8.78 -20.56
N GLY A 158 -4.18 -9.79 -19.90
CA GLY A 158 -2.87 -10.35 -20.25
C GLY A 158 -2.84 -10.86 -21.67
N ARG A 159 -3.81 -11.67 -22.06
CA ARG A 159 -3.94 -12.18 -23.44
C ARG A 159 -4.05 -11.06 -24.47
N ASP A 160 -4.87 -10.06 -24.21
CA ASP A 160 -5.04 -8.91 -25.10
C ASP A 160 -3.74 -8.10 -25.26
N SER A 161 -2.86 -8.15 -24.27
CA SER A 161 -1.55 -7.50 -24.28
C SER A 161 -0.41 -8.40 -24.73
N GLY A 162 -0.70 -9.63 -25.17
CA GLY A 162 0.32 -10.62 -25.55
C GLY A 162 1.10 -11.22 -24.38
N LEU A 163 0.63 -11.02 -23.14
CA LEU A 163 1.25 -11.58 -21.94
C LEU A 163 0.57 -12.88 -21.53
N GLU A 164 1.36 -13.88 -21.26
CA GLU A 164 0.87 -15.16 -20.75
C GLU A 164 1.02 -15.22 -19.22
N TYR A 165 -0.10 -15.09 -18.52
CA TYR A 165 -0.16 -15.32 -17.09
C TYR A 165 -0.25 -16.82 -16.81
N SER A 166 0.81 -17.40 -16.30
CA SER A 166 0.79 -18.77 -15.80
C SER A 166 1.24 -18.81 -14.34
N PRO A 167 0.90 -19.85 -13.59
CA PRO A 167 1.44 -20.05 -12.25
C PRO A 167 2.98 -19.99 -12.22
N ALA A 168 3.63 -20.59 -13.21
CA ALA A 168 5.10 -20.58 -13.29
C ALA A 168 5.67 -19.16 -13.48
N ASN A 169 5.01 -18.30 -14.26
CA ASN A 169 5.47 -16.94 -14.52
C ASN A 169 5.21 -15.97 -13.36
N VAL A 170 4.14 -16.21 -12.61
CA VAL A 170 3.71 -15.31 -11.52
C VAL A 170 4.24 -15.76 -10.16
N TRP A 171 4.55 -17.05 -10.00
CA TRP A 171 4.98 -17.65 -8.72
C TRP A 171 6.39 -18.21 -8.74
N GLY A 172 6.95 -18.47 -9.89
CA GLY A 172 8.21 -19.17 -10.20
C GLY A 172 9.48 -18.68 -9.54
#